data_07d2ec4c785111aac23167778890153b
#
_entry.id   07d2ec4c785111aac23167778890153b
#
_cell.length_a   1.000
_cell.length_b   1.000
_cell.length_c   1.000
_cell.angle_alpha   90.00
_cell.angle_beta   90.00
_cell.angle_gamma   90.00
#
_symmetry.space_group_name_H-M   'P 1'
#
loop_
_entity.id
_entity.type
_entity.pdbx_description
1 polymer ?
#
loop_
_entity_poly.entity_id
_entity_poly.type
_entity_poly.pdbx_seq_one_letter_code
_entity_poly.pdbx_strand_id
1 'polypeptide(L)'
;MESIESGYSPEEAALLMRLRVFVTMRWIAILGVVVGTLVASEVLNIGFPTLPVYIICPVIAMYNVVFYFQLRAIGREKPGTIIHKARAYGNAHILLDLLALSVLLHYSGGIENPLIFFYVLHIILASIALHFRVVYAVATVALVMVGLLVGLEYAEVIPHVNLAGFADPTLYQSVPYILAVLLALAVILYGTTYMASAISGELRMRQRQVVRLGEQLLKEKEEELEQTSMEMNRLAEEKEQFLQFLNIAAHDLKAPLTAIQGFLWVMVGGYSGDLNDRQRHMLERSSKRIAELLDLISDLLDIPRIESGQIIPEMKEVSLKQAVRNCLPEQRRVAREKGLRLRVELPEETLSRIRGSSPRIQQVITNLVGNALRYTEEGTITVRVIELDNDIHVEIEDTGIGIPAEDMPHVFEDFFRASNVETKGTGLGLAIVKRIVEAHNGRIWCESPCPDSNQGSRFTFTLPRASKDARRQE
;
A
#
# COMPACT_ATOMS: atom_id res chain seq x y z
N MET A 1 0.01 -9.93 -21.49
CA MET A 1 -0.93 -10.37 -20.41
C MET A 1 -2.04 -9.35 -20.38
N GLU A 2 -2.97 -9.47 -21.34
CA GLU A 2 -4.14 -8.59 -21.41
C GLU A 2 -5.13 -8.99 -20.32
N SER A 3 -5.53 -8.00 -19.58
CA SER A 3 -6.52 -8.01 -18.51
C SER A 3 -7.74 -8.86 -18.86
N ILE A 4 -7.98 -9.91 -18.10
CA ILE A 4 -9.26 -10.60 -18.04
C ILE A 4 -10.16 -9.76 -17.12
N GLU A 5 -10.57 -8.60 -17.57
CA GLU A 5 -11.77 -7.90 -17.12
C GLU A 5 -12.96 -8.52 -17.85
N SER A 6 -13.40 -9.69 -17.41
CA SER A 6 -14.61 -10.26 -17.92
C SER A 6 -15.22 -11.09 -16.82
N GLY A 7 -16.48 -10.87 -16.48
CA GLY A 7 -17.28 -11.48 -15.45
C GLY A 7 -17.42 -13.01 -15.49
N TYR A 8 -16.34 -13.73 -15.80
CA TYR A 8 -16.26 -15.18 -15.73
C TYR A 8 -16.13 -15.65 -14.31
N SER A 9 -16.79 -16.75 -13.99
CA SER A 9 -16.47 -17.47 -12.78
C SER A 9 -15.04 -18.03 -12.84
N PRO A 10 -14.34 -18.18 -11.71
CA PRO A 10 -13.00 -18.77 -11.68
C PRO A 10 -12.93 -20.17 -12.33
N GLU A 11 -14.04 -20.93 -12.30
CA GLU A 11 -14.13 -22.24 -12.94
C GLU A 11 -14.19 -22.13 -14.46
N GLU A 12 -14.91 -21.16 -15.00
CA GLU A 12 -14.99 -20.90 -16.45
C GLU A 12 -13.63 -20.48 -17.03
N ALA A 13 -12.98 -19.53 -16.38
CA ALA A 13 -11.66 -19.04 -16.76
C ALA A 13 -10.63 -20.20 -16.74
N ALA A 14 -10.63 -21.02 -15.71
CA ALA A 14 -9.73 -22.17 -15.57
C ALA A 14 -9.99 -23.23 -16.66
N LEU A 15 -11.25 -23.51 -17.00
CA LEU A 15 -11.60 -24.47 -18.05
C LEU A 15 -11.15 -23.97 -19.42
N LEU A 16 -11.41 -22.73 -19.78
CA LEU A 16 -10.97 -22.13 -21.04
C LEU A 16 -9.44 -22.12 -21.16
N MET A 17 -8.73 -21.81 -20.08
CA MET A 17 -7.27 -21.85 -20.06
C MET A 17 -6.74 -23.27 -20.32
N ARG A 18 -7.33 -24.28 -19.68
CA ARG A 18 -6.96 -25.69 -19.87
C ARG A 18 -7.21 -26.14 -21.31
N LEU A 19 -8.33 -25.76 -21.91
CA LEU A 19 -8.63 -26.09 -23.30
C LEU A 19 -7.69 -25.40 -24.31
N ARG A 20 -7.17 -24.21 -23.99
CA ARG A 20 -6.11 -23.56 -24.80
C ARG A 20 -4.82 -24.40 -24.84
N VAL A 21 -4.49 -25.09 -23.75
CA VAL A 21 -3.33 -25.98 -23.71
C VAL A 21 -3.45 -27.08 -24.77
N PHE A 22 -4.65 -27.64 -25.01
CA PHE A 22 -4.86 -28.64 -26.07
C PHE A 22 -4.52 -28.10 -27.47
N VAL A 23 -4.88 -26.84 -27.75
CA VAL A 23 -4.54 -26.20 -29.03
C VAL A 23 -3.04 -26.11 -29.24
N THR A 24 -2.31 -25.70 -28.19
CA THR A 24 -0.84 -25.58 -28.21
C THR A 24 -0.17 -26.96 -28.35
N MET A 25 -0.62 -27.95 -27.61
CA MET A 25 -0.07 -29.28 -27.60
C MET A 25 -0.24 -29.98 -29.00
N ARG A 26 -1.35 -29.70 -29.69
CA ARG A 26 -1.52 -30.24 -31.08
C ARG A 26 -0.50 -29.71 -32.05
N TRP A 27 -0.13 -28.43 -31.96
CA TRP A 27 0.93 -27.90 -32.82
C TRP A 27 2.26 -28.58 -32.58
N ILE A 28 2.57 -28.87 -31.31
CA ILE A 28 3.76 -29.61 -30.91
C ILE A 28 3.67 -31.08 -31.44
N ALA A 29 2.49 -31.71 -31.32
CA ALA A 29 2.26 -33.04 -31.80
C ALA A 29 2.41 -33.14 -33.31
N ILE A 30 1.85 -32.20 -34.10
CA ILE A 30 2.01 -32.14 -35.58
C ILE A 30 3.48 -32.02 -35.93
N LEU A 31 4.22 -31.11 -35.27
CA LEU A 31 5.66 -30.96 -35.50
C LEU A 31 6.41 -32.26 -35.19
N GLY A 32 6.05 -32.91 -34.06
CA GLY A 32 6.65 -34.18 -33.65
C GLY A 32 6.39 -35.32 -34.62
N VAL A 33 5.17 -35.39 -35.19
CA VAL A 33 4.84 -36.40 -36.25
C VAL A 33 5.64 -36.14 -37.51
N VAL A 34 5.73 -34.88 -37.98
CA VAL A 34 6.50 -34.54 -39.19
C VAL A 34 7.98 -34.86 -39.02
N VAL A 35 8.57 -34.40 -37.89
CA VAL A 35 9.99 -34.67 -37.58
C VAL A 35 10.24 -36.15 -37.37
N GLY A 36 9.36 -36.84 -36.63
CA GLY A 36 9.49 -38.28 -36.39
C GLY A 36 9.40 -39.10 -37.67
N THR A 37 8.48 -38.76 -38.58
CA THR A 37 8.35 -39.39 -39.87
C THR A 37 9.62 -39.21 -40.73
N LEU A 38 10.17 -37.99 -40.76
CA LEU A 38 11.39 -37.66 -41.48
C LEU A 38 12.61 -38.41 -40.93
N VAL A 39 12.74 -38.48 -39.59
CA VAL A 39 13.81 -39.24 -38.93
C VAL A 39 13.66 -40.72 -39.20
N ALA A 40 12.45 -41.28 -39.14
CA ALA A 40 12.21 -42.71 -39.40
C ALA A 40 12.55 -43.08 -40.85
N SER A 41 12.10 -42.26 -41.82
CA SER A 41 12.32 -42.58 -43.23
C SER A 41 13.76 -42.30 -43.72
N GLU A 42 14.34 -41.12 -43.35
CA GLU A 42 15.60 -40.67 -43.94
C GLU A 42 16.83 -41.03 -43.08
N VAL A 43 16.67 -41.09 -41.76
CA VAL A 43 17.82 -41.37 -40.87
C VAL A 43 17.87 -42.86 -40.50
N LEU A 44 16.72 -43.44 -40.12
CA LEU A 44 16.65 -44.84 -39.68
C LEU A 44 16.38 -45.80 -40.83
N ASN A 45 16.10 -45.30 -42.06
CA ASN A 45 15.77 -46.07 -43.27
C ASN A 45 14.63 -47.10 -43.02
N ILE A 46 13.63 -46.74 -42.22
CA ILE A 46 12.43 -47.55 -41.99
C ILE A 46 11.47 -47.34 -43.16
N GLY A 47 11.14 -48.41 -43.88
CA GLY A 47 10.25 -48.36 -45.03
C GLY A 47 8.78 -48.40 -44.64
N PHE A 48 8.04 -47.29 -44.84
CA PHE A 48 6.59 -47.20 -44.74
C PHE A 48 6.05 -46.06 -45.60
N PRO A 49 4.73 -46.04 -45.93
CA PRO A 49 4.14 -44.96 -46.76
C PRO A 49 4.09 -43.63 -46.00
N THR A 50 5.00 -42.74 -46.29
CA THR A 50 5.08 -41.40 -45.60
C THR A 50 4.02 -40.42 -46.10
N LEU A 51 3.54 -40.53 -47.37
CA LEU A 51 2.58 -39.61 -47.96
C LEU A 51 1.26 -39.53 -47.18
N PRO A 52 0.58 -40.62 -46.74
CA PRO A 52 -0.62 -40.56 -45.94
C PRO A 52 -0.38 -39.87 -44.61
N VAL A 53 0.76 -40.09 -43.95
CA VAL A 53 1.12 -39.44 -42.65
C VAL A 53 1.22 -37.94 -42.84
N TYR A 54 1.88 -37.47 -43.92
CA TYR A 54 1.97 -36.04 -44.22
C TYR A 54 0.62 -35.42 -44.61
N ILE A 55 -0.34 -36.16 -45.21
CA ILE A 55 -1.69 -35.68 -45.53
C ILE A 55 -2.53 -35.49 -44.28
N ILE A 56 -2.34 -36.32 -43.25
CA ILE A 56 -3.09 -36.22 -42.00
C ILE A 56 -2.69 -34.96 -41.18
N CYS A 57 -1.42 -34.56 -41.24
CA CYS A 57 -0.94 -33.37 -40.49
C CYS A 57 -1.69 -32.07 -40.84
N PRO A 58 -1.91 -31.66 -42.10
CA PRO A 58 -2.75 -30.54 -42.46
C PRO A 58 -4.21 -30.66 -41.97
N VAL A 59 -4.78 -31.87 -41.98
CA VAL A 59 -6.14 -32.14 -41.49
C VAL A 59 -6.21 -31.83 -39.98
N ILE A 60 -5.22 -32.32 -39.23
CA ILE A 60 -5.10 -32.00 -37.79
C ILE A 60 -4.92 -30.49 -37.59
N ALA A 61 -4.09 -29.83 -38.39
CA ALA A 61 -3.87 -28.40 -38.32
C ALA A 61 -5.17 -27.63 -38.60
N MET A 62 -5.93 -28.03 -39.60
CA MET A 62 -7.20 -27.39 -39.97
C MET A 62 -8.23 -27.46 -38.85
N TYR A 63 -8.51 -28.61 -38.29
CA TYR A 63 -9.47 -28.70 -37.18
C TYR A 63 -8.94 -28.03 -35.89
N ASN A 64 -7.61 -27.97 -35.70
CA ASN A 64 -7.02 -27.22 -34.57
C ASN A 64 -7.27 -25.71 -34.69
N VAL A 65 -7.17 -25.16 -35.90
CA VAL A 65 -7.51 -23.77 -36.18
C VAL A 65 -9.02 -23.54 -35.95
N VAL A 66 -9.89 -24.41 -36.40
CA VAL A 66 -11.34 -24.32 -36.13
C VAL A 66 -11.61 -24.32 -34.65
N PHE A 67 -10.96 -25.22 -33.89
CA PHE A 67 -11.12 -25.27 -32.45
C PHE A 67 -10.64 -24.01 -31.75
N TYR A 68 -9.52 -23.43 -32.19
CA TYR A 68 -9.04 -22.16 -31.66
C TYR A 68 -10.08 -21.05 -31.81
N PHE A 69 -10.71 -20.91 -32.98
CA PHE A 69 -11.75 -19.91 -33.22
C PHE A 69 -13.02 -20.19 -32.44
N GLN A 70 -13.42 -21.47 -32.30
CA GLN A 70 -14.56 -21.88 -31.45
C GLN A 70 -14.33 -21.55 -30.00
N LEU A 71 -13.16 -21.84 -29.43
CA LEU A 71 -12.80 -21.46 -28.06
C LEU A 71 -12.85 -19.94 -27.85
N ARG A 72 -12.38 -19.19 -28.84
CA ARG A 72 -12.45 -17.72 -28.79
C ARG A 72 -13.89 -17.20 -28.87
N ALA A 73 -14.74 -17.86 -29.62
CA ALA A 73 -16.18 -17.51 -29.70
C ALA A 73 -16.91 -17.82 -28.40
N ILE A 74 -16.68 -19.02 -27.81
CA ILE A 74 -17.24 -19.42 -26.51
C ILE A 74 -16.83 -18.43 -25.41
N GLY A 75 -15.58 -17.97 -25.42
CA GLY A 75 -15.11 -16.93 -24.49
C GLY A 75 -15.75 -15.55 -24.63
N ARG A 76 -16.69 -15.35 -25.58
CA ARG A 76 -17.46 -14.11 -25.73
C ARG A 76 -18.94 -14.28 -25.34
N GLU A 77 -19.33 -15.48 -24.92
CA GLU A 77 -20.71 -15.78 -24.51
C GLU A 77 -20.98 -15.35 -23.06
N LYS A 78 -22.28 -15.35 -22.71
CA LYS A 78 -22.73 -14.99 -21.36
C LYS A 78 -22.21 -15.98 -20.31
N PRO A 79 -21.77 -15.51 -19.13
CA PRO A 79 -21.41 -16.37 -18.00
C PRO A 79 -22.54 -17.39 -17.68
N GLY A 80 -22.14 -18.61 -17.33
CA GLY A 80 -23.05 -19.71 -17.02
C GLY A 80 -23.36 -20.68 -18.18
N THR A 81 -23.23 -20.25 -19.45
CA THR A 81 -23.42 -21.15 -20.62
C THR A 81 -22.09 -21.76 -21.11
N ILE A 82 -21.00 -21.16 -20.73
CA ILE A 82 -19.63 -21.45 -21.19
C ILE A 82 -19.21 -22.88 -20.81
N ILE A 83 -19.48 -23.31 -19.56
CA ILE A 83 -19.01 -24.62 -19.05
C ILE A 83 -19.56 -25.77 -19.87
N HIS A 84 -20.85 -25.79 -20.17
CA HIS A 84 -21.47 -26.89 -20.92
C HIS A 84 -20.94 -26.96 -22.35
N LYS A 85 -20.87 -25.84 -23.05
CA LYS A 85 -20.35 -25.79 -24.42
C LYS A 85 -18.88 -26.15 -24.46
N ALA A 86 -18.06 -25.56 -23.61
CA ALA A 86 -16.63 -25.84 -23.54
C ALA A 86 -16.33 -27.33 -23.26
N ARG A 87 -17.11 -27.98 -22.37
CA ARG A 87 -16.99 -29.41 -22.12
C ARG A 87 -17.40 -30.26 -23.32
N ALA A 88 -18.53 -29.94 -23.97
CA ALA A 88 -18.97 -30.66 -25.14
C ALA A 88 -17.95 -30.58 -26.28
N TYR A 89 -17.45 -29.37 -26.56
CA TYR A 89 -16.39 -29.18 -27.55
C TYR A 89 -15.09 -29.90 -27.18
N GLY A 90 -14.66 -29.80 -25.91
CA GLY A 90 -13.46 -30.51 -25.43
C GLY A 90 -13.56 -32.03 -25.63
N ASN A 91 -14.73 -32.64 -25.33
CA ASN A 91 -14.97 -34.07 -25.54
C ASN A 91 -14.91 -34.46 -27.02
N ALA A 92 -15.59 -33.68 -27.90
CA ALA A 92 -15.60 -33.92 -29.33
C ALA A 92 -14.16 -33.87 -29.94
N HIS A 93 -13.37 -32.92 -29.48
CA HIS A 93 -11.99 -32.78 -29.97
C HIS A 93 -11.05 -33.89 -29.48
N ILE A 94 -11.23 -34.39 -28.25
CA ILE A 94 -10.46 -35.55 -27.77
C ILE A 94 -10.79 -36.79 -28.64
N LEU A 95 -12.07 -37.00 -28.99
CA LEU A 95 -12.45 -38.12 -29.90
C LEU A 95 -11.85 -37.96 -31.27
N LEU A 96 -11.81 -36.74 -31.83
CA LEU A 96 -11.15 -36.47 -33.12
C LEU A 96 -9.64 -36.71 -33.02
N ASP A 97 -9.00 -36.35 -31.94
CA ASP A 97 -7.57 -36.61 -31.72
C ASP A 97 -7.27 -38.11 -31.65
N LEU A 98 -8.11 -38.88 -30.93
CA LEU A 98 -7.97 -40.35 -30.87
C LEU A 98 -8.18 -41.00 -32.24
N LEU A 99 -9.13 -40.51 -33.02
CA LEU A 99 -9.36 -40.97 -34.41
C LEU A 99 -8.15 -40.65 -35.30
N ALA A 100 -7.67 -39.42 -35.25
CA ALA A 100 -6.49 -39.01 -36.03
C ALA A 100 -5.25 -39.82 -35.65
N LEU A 101 -5.06 -40.09 -34.36
CA LEU A 101 -3.97 -40.94 -33.90
C LEU A 101 -4.12 -42.39 -34.34
N SER A 102 -5.35 -42.96 -34.37
CA SER A 102 -5.61 -44.29 -34.89
C SER A 102 -5.29 -44.41 -36.40
N VAL A 103 -5.65 -43.38 -37.17
CA VAL A 103 -5.33 -43.34 -38.63
C VAL A 103 -3.82 -43.17 -38.84
N LEU A 104 -3.15 -42.34 -38.06
CA LEU A 104 -1.68 -42.19 -38.09
C LEU A 104 -1.01 -43.55 -37.74
N LEU A 105 -1.49 -44.23 -36.72
CA LEU A 105 -0.97 -45.50 -36.28
C LEU A 105 -1.07 -46.58 -37.42
N HIS A 106 -2.22 -46.63 -38.07
CA HIS A 106 -2.42 -47.55 -39.22
C HIS A 106 -1.36 -47.34 -40.31
N TYR A 107 -1.16 -46.11 -40.78
CA TYR A 107 -0.19 -45.80 -41.86
C TYR A 107 1.27 -45.83 -41.41
N SER A 108 1.52 -45.88 -40.12
CA SER A 108 2.89 -45.92 -39.58
C SER A 108 3.26 -47.25 -38.89
N GLY A 109 2.59 -48.36 -39.23
CA GLY A 109 2.97 -49.68 -38.78
C GLY A 109 2.04 -50.37 -37.79
N GLY A 110 0.82 -49.83 -37.58
CA GLY A 110 -0.21 -50.45 -36.76
C GLY A 110 0.29 -50.83 -35.37
N ILE A 111 0.02 -52.07 -34.93
CA ILE A 111 0.39 -52.59 -33.59
C ILE A 111 1.90 -52.68 -33.37
N GLU A 112 2.71 -52.68 -34.41
CA GLU A 112 4.17 -52.76 -34.35
C GLU A 112 4.82 -51.43 -34.03
N ASN A 113 4.06 -50.35 -34.14
CA ASN A 113 4.56 -49.01 -33.95
C ASN A 113 4.57 -48.60 -32.45
N PRO A 114 5.73 -48.26 -31.86
CA PRO A 114 5.80 -47.78 -30.47
C PRO A 114 5.01 -46.49 -30.23
N LEU A 115 4.59 -45.74 -31.24
CA LEU A 115 3.73 -44.57 -31.12
C LEU A 115 2.33 -44.89 -30.57
N ILE A 116 1.95 -46.20 -30.45
CA ILE A 116 0.74 -46.66 -29.76
C ILE A 116 0.63 -46.08 -28.32
N PHE A 117 1.76 -45.86 -27.67
CA PHE A 117 1.78 -45.28 -26.34
C PHE A 117 1.45 -43.76 -26.32
N PHE A 118 1.34 -43.08 -27.43
CA PHE A 118 0.89 -41.66 -27.47
C PHE A 118 -0.57 -41.50 -27.05
N TYR A 119 -1.37 -42.53 -27.04
CA TYR A 119 -2.70 -42.51 -26.40
C TYR A 119 -2.63 -42.09 -24.93
N VAL A 120 -1.54 -42.38 -24.22
CA VAL A 120 -1.31 -41.98 -22.83
C VAL A 120 -1.30 -40.47 -22.67
N LEU A 121 -0.72 -39.73 -23.61
CA LEU A 121 -0.70 -38.25 -23.56
C LEU A 121 -2.11 -37.68 -23.65
N HIS A 122 -2.99 -38.29 -24.46
CA HIS A 122 -4.40 -37.86 -24.58
C HIS A 122 -5.17 -38.13 -23.27
N ILE A 123 -4.87 -39.23 -22.57
CA ILE A 123 -5.45 -39.53 -21.24
C ILE A 123 -5.00 -38.48 -20.21
N ILE A 124 -3.71 -38.15 -20.17
CA ILE A 124 -3.17 -37.13 -19.25
C ILE A 124 -3.85 -35.76 -19.53
N LEU A 125 -3.88 -35.34 -20.80
CA LEU A 125 -4.55 -34.11 -21.18
C LEU A 125 -6.04 -34.11 -20.80
N ALA A 126 -6.77 -35.19 -21.09
CA ALA A 126 -8.17 -35.36 -20.72
C ALA A 126 -8.38 -35.21 -19.20
N SER A 127 -7.47 -35.79 -18.37
CA SER A 127 -7.59 -35.71 -16.90
C SER A 127 -7.47 -34.31 -16.32
N ILE A 128 -6.73 -33.43 -17.01
CA ILE A 128 -6.57 -32.03 -16.59
C ILE A 128 -7.87 -31.25 -16.82
N ALA A 129 -8.57 -31.50 -17.93
CA ALA A 129 -9.73 -30.71 -18.35
C ALA A 129 -11.08 -31.32 -17.97
N LEU A 130 -11.19 -32.65 -17.91
CA LEU A 130 -12.46 -33.36 -17.81
C LEU A 130 -12.66 -33.99 -16.43
N HIS A 131 -13.90 -34.42 -16.20
CA HIS A 131 -14.26 -35.17 -15.00
C HIS A 131 -13.75 -36.65 -15.10
N PHE A 132 -13.34 -37.24 -13.98
CA PHE A 132 -12.70 -38.56 -13.96
C PHE A 132 -13.48 -39.65 -14.72
N ARG A 133 -14.83 -39.65 -14.65
CA ARG A 133 -15.66 -40.63 -15.39
C ARG A 133 -15.50 -40.52 -16.89
N VAL A 134 -15.33 -39.29 -17.41
CA VAL A 134 -15.11 -39.07 -18.83
C VAL A 134 -13.71 -39.52 -19.23
N VAL A 135 -12.71 -39.36 -18.38
CA VAL A 135 -11.34 -39.81 -18.65
C VAL A 135 -11.27 -41.32 -18.78
N TYR A 136 -11.99 -42.05 -17.90
CA TYR A 136 -12.13 -43.52 -18.02
C TYR A 136 -12.84 -43.93 -19.33
N ALA A 137 -13.89 -43.21 -19.72
CA ALA A 137 -14.56 -43.44 -21.00
C ALA A 137 -13.62 -43.19 -22.19
N VAL A 138 -12.81 -42.12 -22.15
CA VAL A 138 -11.78 -41.83 -23.16
C VAL A 138 -10.75 -42.96 -23.25
N ALA A 139 -10.26 -43.46 -22.12
CA ALA A 139 -9.33 -44.60 -22.09
C ALA A 139 -9.93 -45.88 -22.70
N THR A 140 -11.21 -46.15 -22.40
CA THR A 140 -11.94 -47.29 -22.98
C THR A 140 -12.11 -47.14 -24.46
N VAL A 141 -12.52 -45.92 -24.96
CA VAL A 141 -12.66 -45.63 -26.38
C VAL A 141 -11.30 -45.79 -27.11
N ALA A 142 -10.22 -45.31 -26.53
CA ALA A 142 -8.86 -45.44 -27.10
C ALA A 142 -8.49 -46.92 -27.22
N LEU A 143 -8.71 -47.74 -26.20
CA LEU A 143 -8.44 -49.18 -26.24
C LEU A 143 -9.30 -49.90 -27.28
N VAL A 144 -10.58 -49.58 -27.37
CA VAL A 144 -11.50 -50.14 -28.39
C VAL A 144 -11.09 -49.75 -29.77
N MET A 145 -10.70 -48.51 -30.03
CA MET A 145 -10.24 -48.02 -31.36
C MET A 145 -8.97 -48.76 -31.80
N VAL A 146 -7.99 -48.93 -30.90
CA VAL A 146 -6.77 -49.71 -31.18
C VAL A 146 -7.11 -51.19 -31.42
N GLY A 147 -7.94 -51.78 -30.57
CA GLY A 147 -8.37 -53.17 -30.71
C GLY A 147 -9.13 -53.41 -32.01
N LEU A 148 -10.00 -52.48 -32.42
CA LEU A 148 -10.69 -52.53 -33.72
C LEU A 148 -9.73 -52.41 -34.89
N LEU A 149 -8.79 -51.46 -34.85
CA LEU A 149 -7.77 -51.30 -35.87
C LEU A 149 -6.97 -52.61 -36.06
N VAL A 150 -6.44 -53.15 -34.99
CA VAL A 150 -5.65 -54.40 -35.00
C VAL A 150 -6.50 -55.60 -35.48
N GLY A 151 -7.76 -55.66 -35.04
CA GLY A 151 -8.68 -56.73 -35.49
C GLY A 151 -9.01 -56.68 -36.98
N LEU A 152 -9.15 -55.44 -37.55
CA LEU A 152 -9.38 -55.24 -38.98
C LEU A 152 -8.13 -55.60 -39.81
N GLU A 153 -6.95 -55.26 -39.32
CA GLU A 153 -5.66 -55.62 -39.94
C GLU A 153 -5.43 -57.12 -39.86
N TYR A 154 -5.68 -57.76 -38.72
CA TYR A 154 -5.57 -59.22 -38.49
C TYR A 154 -6.52 -60.00 -39.41
N ALA A 155 -7.75 -59.52 -39.58
CA ALA A 155 -8.75 -60.13 -40.43
C ALA A 155 -8.55 -59.80 -41.94
N GLU A 156 -7.51 -59.08 -42.29
CA GLU A 156 -7.18 -58.62 -43.64
C GLU A 156 -8.30 -57.82 -44.33
N VAL A 157 -9.19 -57.16 -43.51
CA VAL A 157 -10.23 -56.26 -44.04
C VAL A 157 -9.60 -54.97 -44.53
N ILE A 158 -8.57 -54.52 -43.83
CA ILE A 158 -7.71 -53.42 -44.23
C ILE A 158 -6.26 -53.91 -44.38
N PRO A 159 -5.51 -53.44 -45.38
CA PRO A 159 -4.14 -53.89 -45.58
C PRO A 159 -3.25 -53.40 -44.44
N HIS A 160 -2.49 -54.31 -43.83
CA HIS A 160 -1.49 -53.95 -42.81
C HIS A 160 -0.29 -53.24 -43.50
N VAL A 161 0.22 -52.17 -42.82
CA VAL A 161 1.40 -51.43 -43.26
C VAL A 161 2.61 -51.87 -42.45
N ASN A 162 3.50 -52.67 -43.07
CA ASN A 162 4.71 -53.14 -42.42
C ASN A 162 5.75 -52.00 -42.25
N LEU A 163 6.48 -52.00 -41.13
CA LEU A 163 7.67 -51.18 -40.90
C LEU A 163 8.92 -51.94 -41.42
N ALA A 164 9.18 -51.89 -42.72
CA ALA A 164 10.31 -52.59 -43.29
C ALA A 164 11.64 -52.16 -42.66
N GLY A 165 12.43 -53.14 -42.19
CA GLY A 165 13.68 -52.89 -41.50
C GLY A 165 13.59 -52.62 -39.99
N PHE A 166 12.36 -52.55 -39.41
CA PHE A 166 12.13 -52.29 -37.99
C PHE A 166 11.47 -53.45 -37.27
N ALA A 167 10.46 -54.10 -37.84
CA ALA A 167 9.72 -55.20 -37.25
C ALA A 167 9.61 -56.38 -38.16
N ASP A 168 9.35 -57.61 -37.63
CA ASP A 168 9.07 -58.76 -38.42
C ASP A 168 7.68 -58.66 -39.08
N PRO A 169 7.57 -58.81 -40.39
CA PRO A 169 6.33 -58.59 -41.12
C PRO A 169 5.16 -59.49 -40.71
N THR A 170 5.38 -60.50 -39.90
CA THR A 170 4.37 -61.47 -39.45
C THR A 170 3.84 -61.17 -38.04
N LEU A 171 4.39 -60.20 -37.33
CA LEU A 171 4.01 -59.91 -35.93
C LEU A 171 2.53 -59.47 -35.78
N TYR A 172 1.96 -58.78 -36.73
CA TYR A 172 0.55 -58.35 -36.73
C TYR A 172 -0.43 -59.53 -36.84
N GLN A 173 0.01 -60.73 -37.28
CA GLN A 173 -0.73 -61.97 -37.31
C GLN A 173 -0.47 -62.86 -36.09
N SER A 174 0.45 -62.50 -35.22
CA SER A 174 0.78 -63.27 -34.02
C SER A 174 -0.21 -62.96 -32.89
N VAL A 175 -1.19 -63.83 -32.65
CA VAL A 175 -2.18 -63.63 -31.58
C VAL A 175 -1.53 -63.44 -30.20
N PRO A 176 -0.47 -64.17 -29.77
CA PRO A 176 0.18 -63.87 -28.50
C PRO A 176 0.79 -62.50 -28.43
N TYR A 177 1.39 -61.99 -29.52
CA TYR A 177 1.95 -60.64 -29.57
C TYR A 177 0.85 -59.56 -29.47
N ILE A 178 -0.23 -59.70 -30.26
CA ILE A 178 -1.38 -58.84 -30.24
C ILE A 178 -1.96 -58.70 -28.81
N LEU A 179 -2.22 -59.86 -28.17
CA LEU A 179 -2.79 -59.86 -26.83
C LEU A 179 -1.82 -59.24 -25.81
N ALA A 180 -0.52 -59.50 -25.91
CA ALA A 180 0.47 -58.88 -25.01
C ALA A 180 0.51 -57.37 -25.12
N VAL A 181 0.51 -56.81 -26.39
CA VAL A 181 0.52 -55.36 -26.62
C VAL A 181 -0.78 -54.71 -26.16
N LEU A 182 -1.95 -55.29 -26.47
CA LEU A 182 -3.25 -54.77 -26.01
C LEU A 182 -3.41 -54.81 -24.51
N LEU A 183 -2.93 -55.90 -23.86
CA LEU A 183 -2.94 -55.96 -22.39
C LEU A 183 -2.02 -54.92 -21.77
N ALA A 184 -0.79 -54.78 -22.28
CA ALA A 184 0.13 -53.74 -21.83
C ALA A 184 -0.45 -52.33 -22.02
N LEU A 185 -1.05 -52.07 -23.21
CA LEU A 185 -1.73 -50.79 -23.44
C LEU A 185 -2.86 -50.54 -22.47
N ALA A 186 -3.72 -51.55 -22.22
CA ALA A 186 -4.81 -51.45 -21.24
C ALA A 186 -4.29 -51.10 -19.85
N VAL A 187 -3.27 -51.81 -19.35
CA VAL A 187 -2.66 -51.54 -18.03
C VAL A 187 -2.12 -50.13 -17.96
N ILE A 188 -1.41 -49.68 -19.01
CA ILE A 188 -0.83 -48.36 -19.04
C ILE A 188 -1.93 -47.29 -19.11
N LEU A 189 -2.95 -47.42 -19.99
CA LEU A 189 -4.04 -46.46 -20.12
C LEU A 189 -4.83 -46.30 -18.83
N TYR A 190 -5.26 -47.44 -18.22
CA TYR A 190 -6.05 -47.39 -16.97
C TYR A 190 -5.21 -46.99 -15.77
N GLY A 191 -3.96 -47.42 -15.68
CA GLY A 191 -3.02 -46.99 -14.65
C GLY A 191 -2.78 -45.47 -14.70
N THR A 192 -2.50 -44.95 -15.90
CA THR A 192 -2.35 -43.53 -16.12
C THR A 192 -3.62 -42.76 -15.82
N THR A 193 -4.80 -43.29 -16.22
CA THR A 193 -6.11 -42.68 -15.91
C THR A 193 -6.32 -42.56 -14.42
N TYR A 194 -6.01 -43.61 -13.66
CA TYR A 194 -6.13 -43.61 -12.21
C TYR A 194 -5.21 -42.54 -11.57
N MET A 195 -3.92 -42.61 -11.89
CA MET A 195 -2.93 -41.69 -11.34
C MET A 195 -3.24 -40.22 -11.70
N ALA A 196 -3.47 -39.94 -12.98
CA ALA A 196 -3.74 -38.58 -13.46
C ALA A 196 -5.06 -38.02 -12.88
N SER A 197 -6.10 -38.87 -12.74
CA SER A 197 -7.37 -38.47 -12.13
C SER A 197 -7.24 -38.20 -10.64
N ALA A 198 -6.45 -39.03 -9.91
CA ALA A 198 -6.18 -38.84 -8.49
C ALA A 198 -5.43 -37.52 -8.24
N ILE A 199 -4.33 -37.28 -8.97
CA ILE A 199 -3.54 -36.05 -8.86
C ILE A 199 -4.38 -34.83 -9.21
N SER A 200 -5.14 -34.86 -10.33
CA SER A 200 -6.01 -33.78 -10.74
C SER A 200 -7.15 -33.49 -9.74
N GLY A 201 -7.65 -34.54 -9.06
CA GLY A 201 -8.64 -34.44 -7.98
C GLY A 201 -8.06 -33.70 -6.76
N GLU A 202 -6.89 -34.14 -6.29
CA GLU A 202 -6.18 -33.52 -5.16
C GLU A 202 -5.85 -32.05 -5.41
N LEU A 203 -5.31 -31.75 -6.60
CA LEU A 203 -4.99 -30.37 -6.97
C LEU A 203 -6.23 -29.46 -6.98
N ARG A 204 -7.37 -29.98 -7.49
CA ARG A 204 -8.64 -29.24 -7.45
C ARG A 204 -9.15 -29.01 -6.04
N MET A 205 -9.02 -29.99 -5.16
CA MET A 205 -9.38 -29.84 -3.75
C MET A 205 -8.54 -28.79 -3.05
N ARG A 206 -7.22 -28.85 -3.21
CA ARG A 206 -6.30 -27.85 -2.64
C ARG A 206 -6.58 -26.44 -3.16
N GLN A 207 -6.82 -26.28 -4.46
CA GLN A 207 -7.16 -24.98 -5.04
C GLN A 207 -8.44 -24.40 -4.42
N ARG A 208 -9.49 -25.22 -4.24
CA ARG A 208 -10.74 -24.78 -3.57
C ARG A 208 -10.51 -24.40 -2.11
N GLN A 209 -9.64 -25.12 -1.42
CA GLN A 209 -9.30 -24.82 -0.02
C GLN A 209 -8.58 -23.47 0.10
N VAL A 210 -7.62 -23.19 -0.79
CA VAL A 210 -6.90 -21.89 -0.83
C VAL A 210 -7.86 -20.74 -1.09
N VAL A 211 -8.80 -20.89 -2.05
CA VAL A 211 -9.80 -19.84 -2.34
C VAL A 211 -10.68 -19.58 -1.11
N ARG A 212 -11.20 -20.63 -0.46
CA ARG A 212 -12.02 -20.47 0.76
C ARG A 212 -11.29 -19.80 1.90
N LEU A 213 -10.02 -20.19 2.13
CA LEU A 213 -9.18 -19.55 3.15
C LEU A 213 -8.93 -18.08 2.82
N GLY A 214 -8.71 -17.76 1.53
CA GLY A 214 -8.57 -16.37 1.07
C GLY A 214 -9.81 -15.53 1.33
N GLU A 215 -11.00 -16.06 1.03
CA GLU A 215 -12.29 -15.39 1.31
C GLU A 215 -12.52 -15.17 2.81
N GLN A 216 -12.21 -16.17 3.64
CA GLN A 216 -12.32 -16.05 5.09
C GLN A 216 -11.37 -14.98 5.65
N LEU A 217 -10.12 -14.97 5.19
CA LEU A 217 -9.12 -14.00 5.63
C LEU A 217 -9.50 -12.56 5.23
N LEU A 218 -10.02 -12.39 4.01
CA LEU A 218 -10.51 -11.08 3.55
C LEU A 218 -11.65 -10.57 4.43
N LYS A 219 -12.62 -11.43 4.74
CA LYS A 219 -13.76 -11.06 5.59
C LYS A 219 -13.30 -10.68 7.01
N GLU A 220 -12.37 -11.45 7.59
CA GLU A 220 -11.81 -11.15 8.91
C GLU A 220 -11.08 -9.79 8.92
N LYS A 221 -10.33 -9.50 7.85
CA LYS A 221 -9.65 -8.21 7.70
C LYS A 221 -10.58 -7.02 7.47
N GLU A 222 -11.69 -7.23 6.77
CA GLU A 222 -12.73 -6.21 6.60
C GLU A 222 -13.40 -5.89 7.95
N GLU A 223 -13.74 -6.91 8.76
CA GLU A 223 -14.31 -6.74 10.09
C GLU A 223 -13.33 -6.03 11.05
N GLU A 224 -12.04 -6.38 11.03
CA GLU A 224 -10.98 -5.72 11.83
C GLU A 224 -10.81 -4.24 11.43
N LEU A 225 -10.82 -3.97 10.12
CA LEU A 225 -10.71 -2.59 9.60
C LEU A 225 -11.91 -1.74 10.01
N GLU A 226 -13.12 -2.29 9.93
CA GLU A 226 -14.35 -1.61 10.34
C GLU A 226 -14.34 -1.27 11.85
N GLN A 227 -13.92 -2.22 12.70
CA GLN A 227 -13.78 -2.00 14.13
C GLN A 227 -12.77 -0.90 14.44
N THR A 228 -11.58 -0.95 13.80
CA THR A 228 -10.54 0.06 13.97
C THR A 228 -11.02 1.45 13.53
N SER A 229 -11.76 1.52 12.41
CA SER A 229 -12.34 2.77 11.93
C SER A 229 -13.39 3.34 12.89
N MET A 230 -14.25 2.49 13.46
CA MET A 230 -15.24 2.91 14.47
C MET A 230 -14.56 3.45 15.73
N GLU A 231 -13.51 2.79 16.21
CA GLU A 231 -12.75 3.23 17.38
C GLU A 231 -12.05 4.57 17.13
N MET A 232 -11.42 4.74 15.97
CA MET A 232 -10.81 6.01 15.59
C MET A 232 -11.82 7.16 15.53
N ASN A 233 -13.00 6.93 14.96
CA ASN A 233 -14.07 7.93 14.90
C ASN A 233 -14.56 8.30 16.32
N ARG A 234 -14.73 7.31 17.19
CA ARG A 234 -15.12 7.55 18.59
C ARG A 234 -14.08 8.39 19.32
N LEU A 235 -12.78 8.06 19.19
CA LEU A 235 -11.71 8.83 19.81
C LEU A 235 -11.64 10.26 19.27
N ALA A 236 -11.90 10.44 17.96
CA ALA A 236 -11.97 11.77 17.38
C ALA A 236 -13.12 12.60 17.93
N GLU A 237 -14.31 12.00 18.11
CA GLU A 237 -15.48 12.65 18.74
C GLU A 237 -15.22 12.99 20.20
N GLU A 238 -14.67 12.07 20.99
CA GLU A 238 -14.31 12.30 22.39
C GLU A 238 -13.28 13.44 22.52
N LYS A 239 -12.28 13.48 21.63
CA LYS A 239 -11.30 14.57 21.57
C LYS A 239 -11.98 15.91 21.27
N GLU A 240 -12.87 15.96 20.29
CA GLU A 240 -13.57 17.20 19.91
C GLU A 240 -14.46 17.70 21.06
N GLN A 241 -15.21 16.83 21.72
CA GLN A 241 -16.01 17.17 22.90
C GLN A 241 -15.14 17.72 24.03
N PHE A 242 -14.00 17.11 24.29
CA PHE A 242 -13.05 17.58 25.31
C PHE A 242 -12.51 18.97 24.97
N LEU A 243 -12.14 19.25 23.72
CA LEU A 243 -11.68 20.56 23.29
C LEU A 243 -12.78 21.63 23.40
N GLN A 244 -14.02 21.29 23.06
CA GLN A 244 -15.18 22.18 23.25
C GLN A 244 -15.43 22.48 24.73
N PHE A 245 -15.37 21.46 25.60
CA PHE A 245 -15.49 21.64 27.06
C PHE A 245 -14.41 22.60 27.59
N LEU A 246 -13.16 22.45 27.20
CA LEU A 246 -12.07 23.33 27.56
C LEU A 246 -12.31 24.77 27.13
N ASN A 247 -12.80 24.98 25.90
CA ASN A 247 -13.13 26.32 25.42
C ASN A 247 -14.23 27.02 26.25
N ILE A 248 -15.30 26.28 26.58
CA ILE A 248 -16.41 26.82 27.39
C ILE A 248 -15.94 27.13 28.81
N ALA A 249 -15.26 26.18 29.46
CA ALA A 249 -14.79 26.33 30.83
C ALA A 249 -13.81 27.51 30.94
N ALA A 250 -12.89 27.66 30.02
CA ALA A 250 -11.93 28.75 30.04
C ALA A 250 -12.58 30.12 29.77
N HIS A 251 -13.59 30.18 28.85
CA HIS A 251 -14.38 31.40 28.65
C HIS A 251 -15.10 31.83 29.92
N ASP A 252 -15.75 30.88 30.62
CA ASP A 252 -16.52 31.14 31.80
C ASP A 252 -15.64 31.50 33.02
N LEU A 253 -14.39 31.05 33.06
CA LEU A 253 -13.40 31.47 34.03
C LEU A 253 -12.80 32.85 33.71
N LYS A 254 -12.62 33.19 32.47
CA LYS A 254 -12.01 34.46 32.05
C LYS A 254 -12.87 35.68 32.41
N ALA A 255 -14.18 35.58 32.20
CA ALA A 255 -15.10 36.68 32.45
C ALA A 255 -15.08 37.21 33.92
N PRO A 256 -15.27 36.35 34.97
CA PRO A 256 -15.24 36.82 36.35
C PRO A 256 -13.84 37.28 36.79
N LEU A 257 -12.76 36.65 36.30
CA LEU A 257 -11.40 37.08 36.64
C LEU A 257 -11.08 38.45 36.05
N THR A 258 -11.54 38.73 34.81
CA THR A 258 -11.38 40.04 34.19
C THR A 258 -12.15 41.12 34.98
N ALA A 259 -13.36 40.81 35.44
CA ALA A 259 -14.12 41.72 36.29
C ALA A 259 -13.40 42.03 37.63
N ILE A 260 -12.86 41.00 38.30
CA ILE A 260 -12.07 41.17 39.53
C ILE A 260 -10.83 42.01 39.27
N GLN A 261 -10.12 41.76 38.17
CA GLN A 261 -8.95 42.54 37.75
C GLN A 261 -9.33 44.04 37.58
N GLY A 262 -10.48 44.31 36.95
CA GLY A 262 -11.00 45.64 36.79
C GLY A 262 -11.26 46.33 38.12
N PHE A 263 -11.88 45.67 39.09
CA PHE A 263 -12.08 46.19 40.46
C PHE A 263 -10.77 46.51 41.17
N LEU A 264 -9.79 45.60 41.08
CA LEU A 264 -8.47 45.82 41.69
C LEU A 264 -7.77 47.04 41.03
N TRP A 265 -7.93 47.24 39.73
CA TRP A 265 -7.35 48.33 38.99
C TRP A 265 -7.95 49.69 39.43
N VAL A 266 -9.28 49.74 39.64
CA VAL A 266 -9.98 50.91 40.16
C VAL A 266 -9.50 51.24 41.60
N MET A 267 -9.32 50.24 42.43
CA MET A 267 -8.81 50.43 43.79
C MET A 267 -7.36 50.94 43.81
N VAL A 268 -6.46 50.28 43.10
CA VAL A 268 -5.03 50.64 43.04
C VAL A 268 -4.85 52.03 42.40
N GLY A 269 -5.71 52.38 41.41
CA GLY A 269 -5.73 53.68 40.75
C GLY A 269 -6.22 54.87 41.61
N GLY A 270 -6.65 54.59 42.84
CA GLY A 270 -7.08 55.64 43.80
C GLY A 270 -8.51 56.15 43.58
N TYR A 271 -9.29 55.51 42.67
CA TYR A 271 -10.69 55.92 42.42
C TYR A 271 -11.65 55.55 43.55
N SER A 272 -11.21 54.69 44.50
CA SER A 272 -12.03 54.20 45.65
C SER A 272 -11.58 54.81 47.00
N GLY A 273 -10.74 55.87 46.96
CA GLY A 273 -10.17 56.50 48.14
C GLY A 273 -8.69 56.13 48.36
N ASP A 274 -8.06 56.77 49.35
CA ASP A 274 -6.64 56.58 49.65
C ASP A 274 -6.36 55.21 50.26
N LEU A 275 -5.33 54.55 49.76
CA LEU A 275 -4.85 53.27 50.25
C LEU A 275 -3.59 53.45 51.09
N ASN A 276 -3.49 52.78 52.24
CA ASN A 276 -2.23 52.67 52.93
C ASN A 276 -1.25 51.74 52.20
N ASP A 277 0.05 51.83 52.48
CA ASP A 277 1.08 51.08 51.78
C ASP A 277 0.86 49.56 51.86
N ARG A 278 0.37 49.02 52.95
CA ARG A 278 0.08 47.59 53.12
C ARG A 278 -1.11 47.17 52.22
N GLN A 279 -2.16 47.94 52.14
CA GLN A 279 -3.31 47.69 51.27
C GLN A 279 -2.92 47.77 49.83
N ARG A 280 -2.18 48.79 49.43
CA ARG A 280 -1.65 48.94 48.04
C ARG A 280 -0.82 47.71 47.67
N HIS A 281 0.13 47.30 48.50
CA HIS A 281 0.96 46.13 48.25
C HIS A 281 0.13 44.84 48.12
N MET A 282 -0.89 44.63 48.94
CA MET A 282 -1.77 43.47 48.87
C MET A 282 -2.59 43.44 47.56
N LEU A 283 -3.14 44.58 47.15
CA LEU A 283 -3.93 44.70 45.93
C LEU A 283 -3.08 44.53 44.67
N GLU A 284 -1.87 45.09 44.64
CA GLU A 284 -0.91 44.88 43.54
C GLU A 284 -0.51 43.42 43.42
N ARG A 285 -0.24 42.72 44.52
CA ARG A 285 0.03 41.27 44.51
C ARG A 285 -1.18 40.46 44.01
N SER A 286 -2.39 40.80 44.42
CA SER A 286 -3.62 40.15 43.96
C SER A 286 -3.85 40.38 42.50
N SER A 287 -3.67 41.63 42.00
CA SER A 287 -3.77 42.00 40.60
C SER A 287 -2.78 41.18 39.74
N LYS A 288 -1.53 41.06 40.22
CA LYS A 288 -0.50 40.24 39.53
C LYS A 288 -0.90 38.77 39.48
N ARG A 289 -1.49 38.20 40.56
CA ARG A 289 -1.95 36.82 40.57
C ARG A 289 -3.10 36.56 39.61
N ILE A 290 -4.02 37.51 39.47
CA ILE A 290 -5.13 37.39 38.51
C ILE A 290 -4.63 37.49 37.09
N ALA A 291 -3.67 38.37 36.81
CA ALA A 291 -3.03 38.45 35.49
C ALA A 291 -2.35 37.12 35.12
N GLU A 292 -1.58 36.52 36.06
CA GLU A 292 -0.95 35.21 35.87
C GLU A 292 -1.97 34.10 35.57
N LEU A 293 -3.17 34.12 36.22
CA LEU A 293 -4.27 33.18 35.97
C LEU A 293 -4.91 33.40 34.59
N LEU A 294 -5.14 34.66 34.20
CA LEU A 294 -5.71 34.99 32.91
C LEU A 294 -4.78 34.56 31.75
N ASP A 295 -3.47 34.74 31.92
CA ASP A 295 -2.46 34.28 30.99
C ASP A 295 -2.50 32.74 30.84
N LEU A 296 -2.57 32.00 31.97
CA LEU A 296 -2.66 30.54 32.00
C LEU A 296 -3.94 30.05 31.29
N ILE A 297 -5.09 30.69 31.51
CA ILE A 297 -6.35 30.38 30.84
C ILE A 297 -6.23 30.63 29.35
N SER A 298 -5.57 31.75 28.97
CA SER A 298 -5.34 32.07 27.53
C SER A 298 -4.44 31.02 26.84
N ASP A 299 -3.36 30.65 27.52
CA ASP A 299 -2.44 29.59 27.06
C ASP A 299 -3.16 28.25 26.88
N LEU A 300 -4.05 27.87 27.85
CA LEU A 300 -4.83 26.64 27.74
C LEU A 300 -5.81 26.65 26.58
N LEU A 301 -6.39 27.82 26.22
CA LEU A 301 -7.29 27.99 25.09
C LEU A 301 -6.57 27.97 23.74
N ASP A 302 -5.30 28.33 23.71
CA ASP A 302 -4.54 28.36 22.46
C ASP A 302 -4.28 26.93 21.93
N ILE A 303 -4.10 25.94 22.78
CA ILE A 303 -3.87 24.54 22.40
C ILE A 303 -4.99 23.99 21.51
N PRO A 304 -6.29 24.00 21.92
CA PRO A 304 -7.39 23.56 21.09
C PRO A 304 -7.49 24.29 19.74
N ARG A 305 -7.28 25.60 19.75
CA ARG A 305 -7.39 26.44 18.56
C ARG A 305 -6.30 26.14 17.51
N ILE A 306 -5.10 25.82 17.97
CA ILE A 306 -3.99 25.42 17.11
C ILE A 306 -4.25 24.04 16.53
N GLU A 307 -4.64 23.06 17.38
CA GLU A 307 -4.88 21.67 16.97
C GLU A 307 -6.10 21.51 16.05
N SER A 308 -7.15 22.35 16.22
CA SER A 308 -8.31 22.35 15.32
C SER A 308 -8.10 23.07 13.99
N GLY A 309 -6.88 23.59 13.74
CA GLY A 309 -6.57 24.32 12.50
C GLY A 309 -7.23 25.71 12.39
N GLN A 310 -7.81 26.25 13.46
CA GLN A 310 -8.45 27.58 13.47
C GLN A 310 -7.46 28.74 13.17
N ILE A 311 -6.15 28.47 13.17
CA ILE A 311 -5.11 29.41 12.76
C ILE A 311 -5.03 29.57 11.23
N ILE A 312 -5.44 28.57 10.46
CA ILE A 312 -5.30 28.58 8.98
C ILE A 312 -5.99 29.79 8.32
N PRO A 313 -7.20 30.22 8.72
CA PRO A 313 -7.84 31.39 8.16
C PRO A 313 -7.11 32.72 8.44
N GLU A 314 -6.25 32.77 9.45
CA GLU A 314 -5.45 33.94 9.83
C GLU A 314 -4.16 34.07 9.00
N MET A 315 -3.80 33.06 8.21
CA MET A 315 -2.56 33.02 7.43
C MET A 315 -2.60 34.01 6.25
N LYS A 316 -1.79 35.07 6.36
CA LYS A 316 -1.63 36.14 5.35
C LYS A 316 -0.15 36.35 5.04
N GLU A 317 0.14 37.17 4.04
CA GLU A 317 1.51 37.63 3.83
C GLU A 317 1.92 38.61 4.95
N VAL A 318 2.93 38.24 5.73
CA VAL A 318 3.41 38.97 6.90
C VAL A 318 4.86 39.40 6.68
N SER A 319 5.17 40.64 7.10
CA SER A 319 6.55 41.07 7.25
C SER A 319 7.06 40.73 8.64
N LEU A 320 8.00 39.79 8.71
CA LEU A 320 8.60 39.35 9.98
C LEU A 320 9.34 40.51 10.67
N LYS A 321 10.03 41.37 9.90
CA LYS A 321 10.68 42.59 10.41
C LYS A 321 9.69 43.49 11.15
N GLN A 322 8.47 43.63 10.63
CA GLN A 322 7.42 44.42 11.28
C GLN A 322 6.87 43.71 12.52
N ALA A 323 6.67 42.40 12.47
CA ALA A 323 6.21 41.61 13.62
C ALA A 323 7.18 41.71 14.81
N VAL A 324 8.49 41.56 14.54
CA VAL A 324 9.54 41.75 15.55
C VAL A 324 9.50 43.19 16.11
N ARG A 325 9.43 44.22 15.26
CA ARG A 325 9.39 45.60 15.71
C ARG A 325 8.17 45.92 16.58
N ASN A 326 7.03 45.32 16.31
CA ASN A 326 5.77 45.61 17.04
C ASN A 326 5.77 45.04 18.47
N CYS A 327 6.42 43.89 18.72
CA CYS A 327 6.40 43.26 20.04
C CYS A 327 7.55 43.69 20.96
N LEU A 328 8.61 44.34 20.43
CA LEU A 328 9.79 44.68 21.23
C LEU A 328 9.71 45.90 22.11
N PRO A 329 8.88 46.96 21.87
CA PRO A 329 8.85 48.14 22.73
C PRO A 329 8.60 47.83 24.20
N GLU A 330 7.64 46.96 24.50
CA GLU A 330 7.32 46.58 25.86
C GLU A 330 8.44 45.72 26.46
N GLN A 331 9.01 44.79 25.69
CA GLN A 331 10.12 43.96 26.15
C GLN A 331 11.40 44.80 26.45
N ARG A 332 11.62 45.87 25.69
CA ARG A 332 12.71 46.83 25.96
C ARG A 332 12.50 47.61 27.28
N ARG A 333 11.22 47.98 27.62
CA ARG A 333 10.90 48.62 28.88
C ARG A 333 11.23 47.66 30.06
N VAL A 334 10.75 46.43 29.97
CA VAL A 334 11.01 45.41 31.02
C VAL A 334 12.51 45.11 31.16
N ALA A 335 13.26 45.04 30.05
CA ALA A 335 14.70 44.85 30.10
C ALA A 335 15.41 45.98 30.83
N ARG A 336 15.05 47.24 30.55
CA ARG A 336 15.63 48.43 31.21
C ARG A 336 15.34 48.46 32.72
N GLU A 337 14.11 48.13 33.12
CA GLU A 337 13.70 48.07 34.50
C GLU A 337 14.51 47.00 35.28
N LYS A 338 14.95 45.93 34.60
CA LYS A 338 15.80 44.89 35.15
C LYS A 338 17.30 45.12 34.98
N GLY A 339 17.74 46.23 34.37
CA GLY A 339 19.16 46.50 34.09
C GLY A 339 19.76 45.66 32.97
N LEU A 340 18.96 44.94 32.20
CA LEU A 340 19.38 44.08 31.10
C LEU A 340 19.53 44.84 29.78
N ARG A 341 20.43 44.37 28.93
CA ARG A 341 20.62 44.89 27.58
C ARG A 341 19.84 44.05 26.56
N LEU A 342 18.87 44.62 25.86
CA LEU A 342 18.15 43.98 24.75
C LEU A 342 18.69 44.50 23.41
N ARG A 343 19.42 43.67 22.68
CA ARG A 343 19.95 43.91 21.33
C ARG A 343 19.02 43.32 20.30
N VAL A 344 18.85 44.03 19.17
CA VAL A 344 18.01 43.58 18.05
C VAL A 344 18.79 43.72 16.76
N GLU A 345 19.11 42.65 16.15
CA GLU A 345 19.88 42.54 14.91
C GLU A 345 18.96 42.12 13.79
N LEU A 346 18.57 43.11 12.98
CA LEU A 346 17.72 42.94 11.80
C LEU A 346 18.55 43.24 10.55
N PRO A 347 18.41 42.46 9.47
CA PRO A 347 19.06 42.76 8.20
C PRO A 347 18.65 44.17 7.71
N GLU A 348 19.58 44.92 7.12
CA GLU A 348 19.30 46.23 6.52
C GLU A 348 18.39 46.08 5.29
N GLU A 349 18.57 44.98 4.55
CA GLU A 349 17.79 44.64 3.38
C GLU A 349 16.32 44.31 3.72
N THR A 350 15.47 44.36 2.69
CA THR A 350 14.06 44.01 2.83
C THR A 350 13.93 42.49 2.90
N LEU A 351 13.57 41.96 4.07
CA LEU A 351 13.28 40.54 4.26
C LEU A 351 12.12 40.08 3.36
N SER A 352 12.22 38.86 2.87
CA SER A 352 11.11 38.16 2.20
C SER A 352 9.88 38.11 3.09
N ARG A 353 8.71 38.13 2.48
CA ARG A 353 7.47 37.88 3.23
C ARG A 353 7.31 36.42 3.55
N ILE A 354 6.62 36.13 4.62
CA ILE A 354 6.23 34.78 5.03
C ILE A 354 4.71 34.69 4.98
N ARG A 355 4.18 33.47 4.80
CA ARG A 355 2.75 33.21 4.96
C ARG A 355 2.47 32.82 6.41
N GLY A 356 1.73 33.64 7.15
CA GLY A 356 1.51 33.41 8.57
C GLY A 356 0.48 34.31 9.22
N SER A 357 0.19 34.03 10.50
CA SER A 357 -0.60 34.89 11.38
C SER A 357 0.31 35.84 12.14
N SER A 358 0.23 37.14 11.86
CA SER A 358 1.04 38.18 12.53
C SER A 358 0.87 38.14 14.07
N PRO A 359 -0.34 38.04 14.62
CA PRO A 359 -0.51 37.94 16.08
C PRO A 359 0.17 36.71 16.68
N ARG A 360 0.11 35.54 16.01
CA ARG A 360 0.71 34.30 16.50
C ARG A 360 2.23 34.34 16.46
N ILE A 361 2.80 34.92 15.39
CA ILE A 361 4.26 35.10 15.30
C ILE A 361 4.75 36.08 16.37
N GLN A 362 4.00 37.16 16.65
CA GLN A 362 4.32 38.06 17.75
C GLN A 362 4.25 37.34 19.10
N GLN A 363 3.28 36.44 19.32
CA GLN A 363 3.17 35.58 20.51
C GLN A 363 4.40 34.69 20.68
N VAL A 364 4.89 34.05 19.59
CA VAL A 364 6.13 33.25 19.63
C VAL A 364 7.31 34.10 20.12
N ILE A 365 7.51 35.29 19.50
CA ILE A 365 8.62 36.17 19.85
C ILE A 365 8.49 36.65 21.30
N THR A 366 7.29 37.07 21.71
CA THR A 366 7.02 37.55 23.06
C THR A 366 7.27 36.48 24.11
N ASN A 367 6.84 35.22 23.86
CA ASN A 367 7.07 34.12 24.78
C ASN A 367 8.57 33.79 24.91
N LEU A 368 9.31 33.75 23.81
CA LEU A 368 10.75 33.45 23.82
C LEU A 368 11.56 34.57 24.49
N VAL A 369 11.30 35.83 24.11
CA VAL A 369 11.97 37.00 24.71
C VAL A 369 11.57 37.15 26.21
N GLY A 370 10.30 36.86 26.54
CA GLY A 370 9.82 36.86 27.91
C GLY A 370 10.53 35.81 28.78
N ASN A 371 10.79 34.63 28.25
CA ASN A 371 11.60 33.60 28.93
C ASN A 371 13.05 34.08 29.11
N ALA A 372 13.69 34.62 28.05
CA ALA A 372 15.04 35.18 28.13
C ALA A 372 15.14 36.25 29.23
N LEU A 373 14.18 37.19 29.29
CA LEU A 373 14.09 38.23 30.31
C LEU A 373 13.85 37.68 31.72
N ARG A 374 13.15 36.54 31.84
CA ARG A 374 12.83 35.90 33.13
C ARG A 374 14.06 35.20 33.71
N TYR A 375 14.85 34.54 32.88
CA TYR A 375 15.94 33.66 33.31
C TYR A 375 17.33 34.28 33.19
N THR A 376 17.39 35.57 32.79
CA THR A 376 18.64 36.35 32.80
C THR A 376 18.54 37.35 33.95
N GLU A 377 19.49 37.28 34.90
CA GLU A 377 19.61 38.24 35.99
C GLU A 377 20.46 39.44 35.59
N GLU A 378 21.60 39.17 34.96
CA GLU A 378 22.53 40.19 34.45
C GLU A 378 23.00 39.81 33.05
N GLY A 379 23.22 40.80 32.16
CA GLY A 379 23.83 40.55 30.85
C GLY A 379 23.01 41.07 29.66
N THR A 380 22.95 40.22 28.62
CA THR A 380 22.41 40.65 27.31
C THR A 380 21.44 39.59 26.75
N ILE A 381 20.37 40.09 26.15
CA ILE A 381 19.45 39.28 25.35
C ILE A 381 19.56 39.78 23.90
N THR A 382 19.78 38.89 22.96
CA THR A 382 19.91 39.24 21.54
C THR A 382 18.81 38.58 20.72
N VAL A 383 18.07 39.39 19.95
CA VAL A 383 17.09 38.91 18.96
C VAL A 383 17.69 39.13 17.60
N ARG A 384 17.98 38.03 16.88
CA ARG A 384 18.58 38.08 15.55
C ARG A 384 17.64 37.49 14.52
N VAL A 385 17.55 38.13 13.33
CA VAL A 385 16.80 37.60 12.20
C VAL A 385 17.74 37.41 11.03
N ILE A 386 17.77 36.19 10.50
CA ILE A 386 18.67 35.77 9.39
C ILE A 386 17.80 35.23 8.27
N GLU A 387 17.96 35.74 7.06
CA GLU A 387 17.31 35.19 5.87
C GLU A 387 18.26 34.19 5.20
N LEU A 388 17.79 32.97 5.02
CA LEU A 388 18.45 31.91 4.26
C LEU A 388 17.67 31.63 2.96
N ASP A 389 18.18 30.75 2.11
CA ASP A 389 17.65 30.50 0.78
C ASP A 389 16.16 30.14 0.77
N ASN A 390 15.72 29.29 1.68
CA ASN A 390 14.33 28.79 1.74
C ASN A 390 13.53 29.32 2.94
N ASP A 391 14.20 29.67 4.04
CA ASP A 391 13.60 29.97 5.34
C ASP A 391 14.15 31.26 5.93
N ILE A 392 13.38 31.85 6.83
CA ILE A 392 13.86 32.93 7.69
C ILE A 392 14.02 32.36 9.09
N HIS A 393 15.23 32.51 9.64
CA HIS A 393 15.58 32.10 11.01
C HIS A 393 15.42 33.28 11.96
N VAL A 394 14.84 33.03 13.11
CA VAL A 394 14.76 33.97 14.23
C VAL A 394 15.42 33.31 15.42
N GLU A 395 16.47 33.93 15.90
CA GLU A 395 17.25 33.48 17.05
C GLU A 395 17.01 34.43 18.24
N ILE A 396 16.74 33.86 19.39
CA ILE A 396 16.65 34.55 20.66
C ILE A 396 17.72 33.93 21.57
N GLU A 397 18.74 34.68 21.84
CA GLU A 397 19.89 34.31 22.66
C GLU A 397 19.88 35.08 23.95
N ASP A 398 20.13 34.39 25.07
CA ASP A 398 20.26 34.96 26.40
C ASP A 398 21.57 34.53 27.06
N THR A 399 22.05 35.34 28.03
CA THR A 399 23.20 35.02 28.86
C THR A 399 22.81 34.57 30.26
N GLY A 400 21.63 33.94 30.39
CA GLY A 400 21.04 33.54 31.65
C GLY A 400 21.58 32.23 32.22
N ILE A 401 20.79 31.59 33.09
CA ILE A 401 21.16 30.36 33.81
C ILE A 401 21.35 29.12 32.92
N GLY A 402 20.91 29.17 31.68
CA GLY A 402 20.92 28.01 30.78
C GLY A 402 19.90 26.91 31.12
N ILE A 403 19.95 25.83 30.39
CA ILE A 403 19.08 24.65 30.55
C ILE A 403 19.97 23.42 30.76
N PRO A 404 19.72 22.59 31.80
CA PRO A 404 20.44 21.35 32.00
C PRO A 404 20.32 20.40 30.81
N ALA A 405 21.37 19.65 30.49
CA ALA A 405 21.38 18.75 29.32
C ALA A 405 20.30 17.66 29.41
N GLU A 406 19.98 17.20 30.62
CA GLU A 406 18.93 16.23 30.90
C GLU A 406 17.51 16.76 30.61
N ASP A 407 17.29 18.07 30.72
CA ASP A 407 16.01 18.74 30.49
C ASP A 407 15.78 19.12 29.03
N MET A 408 16.83 19.22 28.22
CA MET A 408 16.76 19.67 26.84
C MET A 408 15.77 18.91 25.94
N PRO A 409 15.63 17.57 26.03
CA PRO A 409 14.66 16.84 25.22
C PRO A 409 13.20 17.20 25.52
N HIS A 410 12.93 17.72 26.74
CA HIS A 410 11.59 17.92 27.30
C HIS A 410 11.12 19.38 27.30
N VAL A 411 11.98 20.35 26.93
CA VAL A 411 11.68 21.80 27.04
C VAL A 411 10.45 22.27 26.30
N PHE A 412 10.00 21.52 25.28
CA PHE A 412 8.82 21.82 24.48
C PHE A 412 7.60 20.96 24.83
N GLU A 413 7.67 20.15 25.90
CA GLU A 413 6.55 19.35 26.39
C GLU A 413 5.58 20.21 27.22
N ASP A 414 4.29 19.81 27.23
CA ASP A 414 3.26 20.49 28.01
C ASP A 414 3.56 20.41 29.51
N PHE A 415 3.42 21.55 30.22
CA PHE A 415 3.65 21.69 31.65
C PHE A 415 5.08 21.38 32.10
N PHE A 416 6.03 21.20 31.19
CA PHE A 416 7.42 20.93 31.56
C PHE A 416 8.13 22.17 32.08
N ARG A 417 9.01 21.99 33.07
CA ARG A 417 9.85 23.02 33.65
C ARG A 417 11.25 22.44 33.97
N ALA A 418 12.28 23.17 33.57
CA ALA A 418 13.63 22.74 33.84
C ALA A 418 13.92 22.64 35.35
N SER A 419 14.74 21.68 35.72
CA SER A 419 15.07 21.31 37.12
C SER A 419 15.79 22.42 37.89
N ASN A 420 16.51 23.31 37.19
CA ASN A 420 17.27 24.42 37.73
C ASN A 420 16.43 25.73 37.92
N VAL A 421 15.09 25.66 37.76
CA VAL A 421 14.20 26.83 37.81
C VAL A 421 13.33 26.83 39.03
N GLU A 422 13.50 27.79 39.94
CA GLU A 422 12.62 28.02 41.08
C GLU A 422 11.45 29.00 40.78
N THR A 423 11.55 29.79 39.70
CA THR A 423 10.58 30.83 39.34
C THR A 423 9.27 30.24 38.83
N LYS A 424 8.13 30.87 39.21
CA LYS A 424 6.77 30.42 38.84
C LYS A 424 6.52 30.62 37.33
N GLY A 425 6.03 29.60 36.64
CA GLY A 425 5.59 29.63 35.28
C GLY A 425 4.63 28.48 34.97
N THR A 426 3.84 28.59 33.90
CA THR A 426 2.81 27.60 33.52
C THR A 426 3.40 26.34 32.92
N GLY A 427 4.59 26.42 32.31
CA GLY A 427 5.21 25.33 31.53
C GLY A 427 4.55 25.14 30.16
N LEU A 428 3.58 25.99 29.75
CA LEU A 428 2.87 25.91 28.48
C LEU A 428 3.49 26.78 27.39
N GLY A 429 4.20 27.85 27.75
CA GLY A 429 4.67 28.84 26.79
C GLY A 429 5.54 28.28 25.65
N LEU A 430 6.51 27.39 25.96
CA LEU A 430 7.36 26.77 24.94
C LEU A 430 6.62 25.71 24.10
N ALA A 431 5.69 24.97 24.71
CA ALA A 431 4.84 24.03 23.99
C ALA A 431 3.93 24.73 22.98
N ILE A 432 3.34 25.87 23.36
CA ILE A 432 2.53 26.74 22.47
C ILE A 432 3.40 27.30 21.36
N VAL A 433 4.60 27.78 21.66
CA VAL A 433 5.56 28.27 20.67
C VAL A 433 5.84 27.21 19.62
N LYS A 434 6.13 25.96 20.03
CA LYS A 434 6.38 24.84 19.12
C LYS A 434 5.18 24.59 18.22
N ARG A 435 3.97 24.49 18.78
CA ARG A 435 2.74 24.26 17.99
C ARG A 435 2.48 25.41 17.00
N ILE A 436 2.67 26.66 17.41
CA ILE A 436 2.52 27.81 16.49
C ILE A 436 3.52 27.72 15.35
N VAL A 437 4.79 27.47 15.63
CA VAL A 437 5.86 27.38 14.61
C VAL A 437 5.57 26.21 13.65
N GLU A 438 5.19 25.03 14.17
CA GLU A 438 4.82 23.88 13.34
C GLU A 438 3.57 24.13 12.50
N ALA A 439 2.56 24.84 13.02
CA ALA A 439 1.38 25.27 12.25
C ALA A 439 1.72 26.25 11.12
N HIS A 440 2.87 26.90 11.19
CA HIS A 440 3.43 27.76 10.13
C HIS A 440 4.42 27.02 9.22
N ASN A 441 4.47 25.67 9.28
CA ASN A 441 5.41 24.80 8.57
C ASN A 441 6.89 25.11 8.88
N GLY A 442 7.16 25.67 10.05
CA GLY A 442 8.49 25.96 10.57
C GLY A 442 9.02 24.86 11.48
N ARG A 443 10.21 25.09 12.02
CA ARG A 443 10.86 24.24 13.03
C ARG A 443 11.38 25.11 14.16
N ILE A 444 11.44 24.56 15.37
CA ILE A 444 12.02 25.22 16.54
C ILE A 444 12.95 24.25 17.26
N TRP A 445 14.07 24.76 17.77
CA TRP A 445 14.98 24.04 18.64
C TRP A 445 15.64 24.98 19.65
N CYS A 446 16.33 24.39 20.61
CA CYS A 446 17.07 25.10 21.65
C CYS A 446 18.50 24.54 21.72
N GLU A 447 19.46 25.41 22.02
CA GLU A 447 20.85 25.10 22.30
C GLU A 447 21.23 25.72 23.64
N SER A 448 21.74 24.88 24.57
CA SER A 448 22.21 25.34 25.88
C SER A 448 23.33 24.42 26.37
N PRO A 449 24.52 24.96 26.77
CA PRO A 449 24.88 26.36 26.69
C PRO A 449 24.89 26.92 25.26
N CYS A 450 24.70 28.22 25.10
CA CYS A 450 24.75 28.87 23.81
C CYS A 450 26.14 28.67 23.15
N PRO A 451 26.23 28.21 21.87
CA PRO A 451 27.50 27.89 21.21
C PRO A 451 28.48 29.06 21.15
N ASP A 452 27.99 30.30 20.99
CA ASP A 452 28.85 31.48 20.79
C ASP A 452 29.43 32.04 22.11
N SER A 453 28.62 32.00 23.18
CA SER A 453 28.96 32.55 24.48
C SER A 453 29.37 31.51 25.53
N ASN A 454 29.10 30.22 25.26
CA ASN A 454 29.25 29.12 26.20
C ASN A 454 28.48 29.34 27.52
N GLN A 455 27.41 30.17 27.48
CA GLN A 455 26.56 30.54 28.60
C GLN A 455 25.12 30.77 28.11
N GLY A 456 24.11 30.59 28.98
CA GLY A 456 22.72 30.85 28.70
C GLY A 456 22.09 29.87 27.70
N SER A 457 21.10 30.36 26.95
CA SER A 457 20.37 29.54 25.98
C SER A 457 20.14 30.31 24.67
N ARG A 458 20.04 29.55 23.56
CA ARG A 458 19.61 30.06 22.26
C ARG A 458 18.40 29.27 21.80
N PHE A 459 17.30 29.94 21.58
CA PHE A 459 16.12 29.39 20.91
C PHE A 459 16.09 29.87 19.48
N THR A 460 16.04 28.95 18.54
CA THR A 460 15.95 29.25 17.11
C THR A 460 14.69 28.68 16.52
N PHE A 461 13.92 29.50 15.81
CA PHE A 461 12.80 28.99 15.01
C PHE A 461 12.92 29.45 13.56
N THR A 462 12.36 28.64 12.65
CA THR A 462 12.34 28.90 11.22
C THR A 462 10.94 29.11 10.71
N LEU A 463 10.80 29.94 9.69
CA LEU A 463 9.55 30.13 8.96
C LEU A 463 9.84 30.12 7.46
N PRO A 464 9.10 29.33 6.66
CA PRO A 464 9.31 29.24 5.22
C PRO A 464 8.96 30.58 4.55
N ARG A 465 9.76 30.96 3.56
CA ARG A 465 9.53 32.15 2.73
C ARG A 465 8.27 31.95 1.89
N ALA A 466 7.49 33.01 1.70
CA ALA A 466 6.40 32.99 0.74
C ALA A 466 6.98 32.80 -0.68
N SER A 467 6.66 31.69 -1.35
CA SER A 467 7.16 31.41 -2.70
C SER A 467 6.65 32.46 -3.68
N LYS A 468 7.50 32.88 -4.63
CA LYS A 468 7.11 33.82 -5.69
C LYS A 468 6.05 33.26 -6.65
N ASP A 469 5.84 31.94 -6.63
CA ASP A 469 4.91 31.24 -7.54
C ASP A 469 3.44 31.27 -7.10
N ALA A 470 3.14 31.62 -5.83
CA ALA A 470 1.75 31.76 -5.36
C ALA A 470 0.99 32.95 -5.98
N ARG A 471 1.68 33.86 -6.66
CA ARG A 471 1.05 35.04 -7.33
C ARG A 471 0.41 34.75 -8.69
N ARG A 472 0.42 33.49 -9.17
CA ARG A 472 -0.17 33.12 -10.49
C ARG A 472 -1.48 32.33 -10.38
N GLN A 473 -2.02 32.13 -9.17
CA GLN A 473 -3.27 31.35 -8.95
C GLN A 473 -4.38 32.14 -8.23
N GLU A 474 -4.31 33.47 -8.13
CA GLU A 474 -5.45 34.32 -7.78
C GLU A 474 -5.99 35.04 -9.02
#